data_c9d87dfcb824af6235834853f6540094
#
_entry.id   c9d87dfcb824af6235834853f6540094
#
_cell.length_a   1.000
_cell.length_b   1.000
_cell.length_c   1.000
_cell.angle_alpha   90.00
_cell.angle_beta   90.00
_cell.angle_gamma   90.00
#
_symmetry.space_group_name_H-M   'P 1'
#
loop_
_entity.id
_entity.type
_entity.pdbx_description
1 polymer ?
#
loop_
_entity_poly.entity_id
_entity_poly.type
_entity_poly.pdbx_seq_one_letter_code
_entity_poly.pdbx_strand_id
1 'polypeptide(L)'
;MAENNEENYWTERYQQQQTGWDIGYPSTPIKTYVEQLKNKQIKILIPGAGNAHEATFLHQIGFKNVHVLDISELPLKDFKKRNPDFPQEHLHHEDFFEHEGQYDLILEQTFFCSFVPTNENRRHYAQHMAQLLKKNGKLVGLWFSFPLTGDMEKRPFGGDKKSYENYLSPFFEIQTFETAYNSIPERAGNELFGIFIKK
;
A
#
# COMPACT_ATOMS: atom_id res chain seq x y z
N MET A 1 -11.08 -8.04 21.35
CA MET A 1 -12.42 -8.06 20.68
C MET A 1 -12.57 -7.01 19.57
N ALA A 2 -11.62 -6.06 19.40
CA ALA A 2 -11.62 -5.11 18.27
C ALA A 2 -10.94 -5.67 17.01
N GLU A 3 -9.97 -6.56 17.18
CA GLU A 3 -9.16 -7.14 16.08
C GLU A 3 -10.01 -7.94 15.07
N ASN A 4 -11.02 -8.66 15.50
CA ASN A 4 -11.90 -9.43 14.61
C ASN A 4 -12.81 -8.57 13.70
N ASN A 5 -12.90 -7.26 13.89
CA ASN A 5 -13.85 -6.44 13.14
C ASN A 5 -13.28 -5.98 11.77
N GLU A 6 -12.01 -5.57 11.70
CA GLU A 6 -11.41 -5.11 10.43
C GLU A 6 -11.15 -6.30 9.49
N GLU A 7 -10.63 -7.41 9.97
CA GLU A 7 -10.44 -8.62 9.16
C GLU A 7 -11.78 -9.11 8.57
N ASN A 8 -12.82 -9.19 9.40
CA ASN A 8 -14.16 -9.59 8.96
C ASN A 8 -14.72 -8.60 7.92
N TYR A 9 -14.58 -7.28 8.17
CA TYR A 9 -15.02 -6.24 7.23
C TYR A 9 -14.40 -6.43 5.85
N TRP A 10 -13.08 -6.59 5.76
CA TRP A 10 -12.40 -6.75 4.47
C TRP A 10 -12.71 -8.10 3.83
N THR A 11 -12.74 -9.18 4.62
CA THR A 11 -13.08 -10.52 4.14
C THR A 11 -14.48 -10.57 3.53
N GLU A 12 -15.47 -9.95 4.15
CA GLU A 12 -16.82 -9.83 3.60
C GLU A 12 -16.85 -9.07 2.26
N ARG A 13 -16.06 -8.00 2.13
CA ARG A 13 -15.94 -7.25 0.87
C ARG A 13 -15.44 -8.13 -0.28
N TYR A 14 -14.42 -8.96 -0.03
CA TYR A 14 -13.93 -9.91 -1.02
C TYR A 14 -14.98 -10.99 -1.35
N GLN A 15 -15.65 -11.55 -0.35
CA GLN A 15 -16.72 -12.56 -0.55
C GLN A 15 -17.87 -12.02 -1.38
N GLN A 16 -18.25 -10.77 -1.15
CA GLN A 16 -19.35 -10.09 -1.85
C GLN A 16 -18.92 -9.44 -3.18
N GLN A 17 -17.66 -9.59 -3.58
CA GLN A 17 -17.09 -8.93 -4.78
C GLN A 17 -17.24 -7.41 -4.79
N GLN A 18 -17.25 -6.80 -3.61
CA GLN A 18 -17.32 -5.34 -3.42
C GLN A 18 -15.91 -4.74 -3.35
N THR A 19 -15.11 -4.97 -4.38
CA THR A 19 -13.69 -4.61 -4.47
C THR A 19 -13.46 -3.45 -5.44
N GLY A 20 -14.23 -2.37 -5.31
CA GLY A 20 -14.17 -1.20 -6.21
C GLY A 20 -12.82 -0.47 -6.23
N TRP A 21 -11.92 -0.77 -5.32
CA TRP A 21 -10.52 -0.28 -5.34
C TRP A 21 -9.63 -1.07 -6.31
N ASP A 22 -10.00 -2.32 -6.63
CA ASP A 22 -9.24 -3.19 -7.51
C ASP A 22 -9.46 -2.81 -8.98
N ILE A 23 -8.39 -2.41 -9.63
CA ILE A 23 -8.40 -2.02 -11.05
C ILE A 23 -8.07 -3.18 -11.99
N GLY A 24 -7.77 -4.38 -11.45
CA GLY A 24 -7.48 -5.60 -12.21
C GLY A 24 -6.07 -5.72 -12.78
N TYR A 25 -5.19 -4.72 -12.55
CA TYR A 25 -3.81 -4.68 -13.01
C TYR A 25 -2.97 -3.75 -12.12
N PRO A 26 -1.61 -3.80 -12.19
CA PRO A 26 -0.77 -2.90 -11.41
C PRO A 26 -0.98 -1.45 -11.83
N SER A 27 -1.08 -0.55 -10.84
CA SER A 27 -1.28 0.88 -11.12
C SER A 27 -0.13 1.45 -11.96
N THR A 28 -0.46 2.25 -12.96
CA THR A 28 0.51 2.78 -13.91
C THR A 28 1.64 3.57 -13.27
N PRO A 29 1.41 4.45 -12.26
CA PRO A 29 2.50 5.17 -11.60
C PRO A 29 3.48 4.24 -10.86
N ILE A 30 2.95 3.24 -10.13
CA ILE A 30 3.79 2.25 -9.42
C ILE A 30 4.58 1.41 -10.43
N LYS A 31 3.90 0.92 -11.48
CA LYS A 31 4.55 0.17 -12.56
C LYS A 31 5.70 0.95 -13.16
N THR A 32 5.47 2.20 -13.56
CA THR A 32 6.50 3.07 -14.15
C THR A 32 7.69 3.28 -13.19
N TYR A 33 7.42 3.42 -11.89
CA TYR A 33 8.48 3.54 -10.89
C TYR A 33 9.32 2.27 -10.77
N VAL A 34 8.70 1.11 -10.62
CA VAL A 34 9.44 -0.15 -10.36
C VAL A 34 10.20 -0.65 -11.59
N GLU A 35 9.77 -0.30 -12.80
CA GLU A 35 10.50 -0.60 -14.06
C GLU A 35 11.89 0.07 -14.10
N GLN A 36 12.07 1.20 -13.42
CA GLN A 36 13.34 1.93 -13.36
C GLN A 36 14.32 1.32 -12.34
N LEU A 37 13.87 0.44 -11.45
CA LEU A 37 14.69 -0.15 -10.40
C LEU A 37 15.63 -1.21 -10.99
N LYS A 38 16.94 -0.96 -10.89
CA LYS A 38 17.98 -1.86 -11.42
C LYS A 38 18.28 -3.04 -10.49
N ASN A 39 18.32 -2.80 -9.17
CA ASN A 39 18.61 -3.83 -8.19
C ASN A 39 17.36 -4.67 -7.92
N LYS A 40 17.33 -5.89 -8.44
CA LYS A 40 16.23 -6.84 -8.27
C LYS A 40 16.29 -7.65 -6.97
N GLN A 41 17.32 -7.43 -6.14
CA GLN A 41 17.52 -8.15 -4.87
C GLN A 41 16.98 -7.41 -3.65
N ILE A 42 16.47 -6.18 -3.83
CA ILE A 42 15.88 -5.40 -2.74
C ILE A 42 14.67 -6.12 -2.15
N LYS A 43 14.52 -6.00 -0.82
CA LYS A 43 13.37 -6.53 -0.09
C LYS A 43 12.22 -5.52 -0.15
N ILE A 44 11.09 -5.92 -0.73
CA ILE A 44 9.94 -5.07 -0.97
C ILE A 44 8.75 -5.56 -0.15
N LEU A 45 8.02 -4.66 0.51
CA LEU A 45 6.73 -4.94 1.13
C LEU A 45 5.61 -4.23 0.36
N ILE A 46 4.48 -4.91 0.19
CA ILE A 46 3.22 -4.35 -0.29
C ILE A 46 2.16 -4.62 0.78
N PRO A 47 1.88 -3.67 1.69
CA PRO A 47 0.88 -3.83 2.73
C PRO A 47 -0.53 -3.53 2.20
N GLY A 48 -1.54 -4.21 2.77
CA GLY A 48 -2.93 -4.10 2.31
C GLY A 48 -3.06 -4.42 0.83
N ALA A 49 -2.36 -5.47 0.40
CA ALA A 49 -2.07 -5.70 -1.00
C ALA A 49 -3.28 -6.17 -1.82
N GLY A 50 -4.32 -6.66 -1.15
CA GLY A 50 -5.49 -7.20 -1.84
C GLY A 50 -5.12 -8.26 -2.87
N ASN A 51 -5.59 -8.09 -4.11
CA ASN A 51 -5.24 -8.99 -5.21
C ASN A 51 -3.78 -8.91 -5.67
N ALA A 52 -2.99 -8.00 -5.11
CA ALA A 52 -1.52 -7.89 -5.25
C ALA A 52 -1.01 -7.89 -6.70
N HIS A 53 -1.65 -7.12 -7.58
CA HIS A 53 -1.26 -7.01 -8.98
C HIS A 53 0.17 -6.48 -9.15
N GLU A 54 0.59 -5.55 -8.28
CA GLU A 54 1.96 -5.03 -8.22
C GLU A 54 2.97 -6.14 -7.89
N ALA A 55 2.62 -7.05 -6.96
CA ALA A 55 3.50 -8.18 -6.61
C ALA A 55 3.64 -9.18 -7.77
N THR A 56 2.54 -9.47 -8.47
CA THR A 56 2.57 -10.29 -9.69
C THR A 56 3.51 -9.68 -10.73
N PHE A 57 3.38 -8.38 -10.98
CA PHE A 57 4.21 -7.67 -11.95
C PHE A 57 5.68 -7.67 -11.54
N LEU A 58 5.99 -7.33 -10.29
CA LEU A 58 7.36 -7.35 -9.75
C LEU A 58 8.00 -8.73 -9.90
N HIS A 59 7.26 -9.79 -9.57
CA HIS A 59 7.74 -11.16 -9.72
C HIS A 59 8.08 -11.50 -11.18
N GLN A 60 7.22 -11.10 -12.12
CA GLN A 60 7.41 -11.29 -13.56
C GLN A 60 8.65 -10.57 -14.11
N ILE A 61 8.95 -9.35 -13.61
CA ILE A 61 10.13 -8.58 -14.03
C ILE A 61 11.39 -8.89 -13.21
N GLY A 62 11.36 -9.97 -12.41
CA GLY A 62 12.53 -10.60 -11.81
C GLY A 62 12.87 -10.19 -10.37
N PHE A 63 12.01 -9.46 -9.66
CA PHE A 63 12.17 -9.27 -8.22
C PHE A 63 11.84 -10.58 -7.48
N LYS A 64 12.76 -11.04 -6.63
CA LYS A 64 12.61 -12.33 -5.92
C LYS A 64 12.23 -12.17 -4.44
N ASN A 65 12.39 -10.99 -3.89
CA ASN A 65 12.22 -10.72 -2.47
C ASN A 65 11.05 -9.73 -2.25
N VAL A 66 9.89 -10.07 -2.82
CA VAL A 66 8.65 -9.31 -2.69
C VAL A 66 7.77 -9.98 -1.65
N HIS A 67 7.34 -9.22 -0.66
CA HIS A 67 6.46 -9.63 0.42
C HIS A 67 5.10 -8.95 0.28
N VAL A 68 4.06 -9.72 0.46
CA VAL A 68 2.65 -9.30 0.35
C VAL A 68 2.00 -9.48 1.71
N LEU A 69 1.34 -8.45 2.20
CA LEU A 69 0.65 -8.48 3.47
C LEU A 69 -0.80 -8.03 3.30
N ASP A 70 -1.73 -8.80 3.83
CA ASP A 70 -3.14 -8.42 3.93
C ASP A 70 -3.77 -9.00 5.18
N ILE A 71 -4.71 -8.27 5.77
CA ILE A 71 -5.46 -8.73 6.94
C ILE A 71 -6.49 -9.81 6.58
N SER A 72 -6.92 -9.89 5.31
CA SER A 72 -7.80 -10.93 4.80
C SER A 72 -7.02 -12.04 4.11
N GLU A 73 -7.30 -13.27 4.50
CA GLU A 73 -6.66 -14.45 3.87
C GLU A 73 -7.15 -14.71 2.44
N LEU A 74 -8.36 -14.26 2.09
CA LEU A 74 -8.99 -14.56 0.80
C LEU A 74 -8.18 -14.05 -0.39
N PRO A 75 -7.81 -12.75 -0.47
CA PRO A 75 -7.03 -12.23 -1.60
C PRO A 75 -5.64 -12.87 -1.67
N LEU A 76 -5.02 -13.23 -0.54
CA LEU A 76 -3.73 -13.91 -0.51
C LEU A 76 -3.82 -15.33 -1.09
N LYS A 77 -4.87 -16.08 -0.76
CA LYS A 77 -5.15 -17.40 -1.36
C LYS A 77 -5.36 -17.30 -2.87
N ASP A 78 -6.12 -16.32 -3.31
CA ASP A 78 -6.38 -16.14 -4.74
C ASP A 78 -5.14 -15.62 -5.49
N PHE A 79 -4.33 -14.77 -4.86
CA PHE A 79 -3.02 -14.38 -5.36
C PHE A 79 -2.11 -15.61 -5.56
N LYS A 80 -2.02 -16.49 -4.55
CA LYS A 80 -1.19 -17.71 -4.63
C LYS A 80 -1.63 -18.66 -5.74
N LYS A 81 -2.94 -18.82 -5.95
CA LYS A 81 -3.47 -19.61 -7.08
C LYS A 81 -3.05 -19.05 -8.44
N ARG A 82 -3.04 -17.72 -8.59
CA ARG A 82 -2.63 -17.04 -9.84
C ARG A 82 -1.11 -17.02 -10.01
N ASN A 83 -0.34 -17.12 -8.93
CA ASN A 83 1.11 -17.08 -8.91
C ASN A 83 1.68 -18.28 -8.13
N PRO A 84 1.58 -19.52 -8.68
CA PRO A 84 1.94 -20.73 -7.95
C PRO A 84 3.43 -20.80 -7.57
N ASP A 85 4.30 -20.13 -8.33
CA ASP A 85 5.75 -20.08 -8.10
C ASP A 85 6.16 -18.98 -7.10
N PHE A 86 5.23 -18.14 -6.65
CA PHE A 86 5.54 -17.10 -5.65
C PHE A 86 5.81 -17.75 -4.28
N PRO A 87 6.89 -17.38 -3.54
CA PRO A 87 7.24 -18.01 -2.28
C PRO A 87 6.11 -17.88 -1.23
N GLN A 88 5.72 -18.99 -0.61
CA GLN A 88 4.65 -19.00 0.39
C GLN A 88 5.04 -18.18 1.63
N GLU A 89 6.30 -18.23 2.02
CA GLU A 89 6.87 -17.49 3.16
C GLU A 89 6.89 -15.97 2.97
N HIS A 90 6.59 -15.48 1.77
CA HIS A 90 6.45 -14.07 1.47
C HIS A 90 4.99 -13.58 1.50
N LEU A 91 4.03 -14.46 1.83
CA LEU A 91 2.62 -14.10 2.01
C LEU A 91 2.32 -14.00 3.50
N HIS A 92 1.98 -12.80 3.96
CA HIS A 92 1.72 -12.50 5.37
C HIS A 92 0.22 -12.24 5.56
N HIS A 93 -0.47 -13.16 6.26
CA HIS A 93 -1.85 -12.99 6.71
C HIS A 93 -1.84 -12.51 8.14
N GLU A 94 -1.84 -11.21 8.35
CA GLU A 94 -1.78 -10.58 9.67
C GLU A 94 -2.17 -9.11 9.61
N ASP A 95 -2.41 -8.50 10.77
CA ASP A 95 -2.61 -7.06 10.87
C ASP A 95 -1.32 -6.32 10.52
N PHE A 96 -1.44 -5.26 9.72
CA PHE A 96 -0.32 -4.41 9.36
C PHE A 96 0.45 -3.86 10.56
N PHE A 97 -0.24 -3.49 11.63
CA PHE A 97 0.39 -2.91 12.82
C PHE A 97 1.11 -3.94 13.70
N GLU A 98 0.85 -5.23 13.50
CA GLU A 98 1.54 -6.34 14.17
C GLU A 98 2.73 -6.87 13.33
N HIS A 99 2.78 -6.47 12.04
CA HIS A 99 3.83 -6.95 11.14
C HIS A 99 5.21 -6.42 11.54
N GLU A 100 6.19 -7.31 11.54
CA GLU A 100 7.59 -6.99 11.79
C GLU A 100 8.47 -7.27 10.56
N GLY A 101 9.50 -6.46 10.37
CA GLY A 101 10.42 -6.66 9.27
C GLY A 101 11.27 -5.44 8.98
N GLN A 102 12.23 -5.62 8.06
CA GLN A 102 13.08 -4.53 7.57
C GLN A 102 13.17 -4.60 6.06
N TYR A 103 12.61 -3.59 5.38
CA TYR A 103 12.44 -3.52 3.94
C TYR A 103 13.27 -2.39 3.32
N ASP A 104 13.73 -2.60 2.09
CA ASP A 104 14.42 -1.58 1.31
C ASP A 104 13.41 -0.63 0.65
N LEU A 105 12.21 -1.16 0.33
CA LEU A 105 11.12 -0.45 -0.32
C LEU A 105 9.77 -0.93 0.22
N ILE A 106 8.87 0.01 0.49
CA ILE A 106 7.45 -0.29 0.71
C ILE A 106 6.68 0.38 -0.43
N LEU A 107 5.81 -0.39 -1.09
CA LEU A 107 4.90 0.12 -2.12
C LEU A 107 3.49 0.26 -1.52
N GLU A 108 2.99 1.47 -1.51
CA GLU A 108 1.67 1.83 -1.01
C GLU A 108 0.71 2.06 -2.18
N GLN A 109 -0.41 1.34 -2.17
CA GLN A 109 -1.45 1.48 -3.17
C GLN A 109 -2.83 1.37 -2.53
N THR A 110 -3.53 2.48 -2.38
CA THR A 110 -4.89 2.55 -1.81
C THR A 110 -5.06 1.94 -0.42
N PHE A 111 -3.97 1.85 0.36
CA PHE A 111 -3.97 1.29 1.70
C PHE A 111 -4.16 2.35 2.79
N PHE A 112 -3.48 3.50 2.71
CA PHE A 112 -3.65 4.60 3.68
C PHE A 112 -5.11 5.06 3.78
N CYS A 113 -5.83 5.09 2.68
CA CYS A 113 -7.22 5.52 2.60
C CYS A 113 -8.22 4.50 3.19
N SER A 114 -7.76 3.34 3.63
CA SER A 114 -8.57 2.33 4.31
C SER A 114 -8.72 2.60 5.81
N PHE A 115 -7.80 3.34 6.41
CA PHE A 115 -7.82 3.64 7.84
C PHE A 115 -8.71 4.84 8.16
N VAL A 116 -9.53 4.71 9.23
CA VAL A 116 -10.32 5.83 9.75
C VAL A 116 -9.41 7.04 9.97
N PRO A 117 -9.73 8.22 9.41
CA PRO A 117 -8.80 9.34 9.28
C PRO A 117 -8.65 10.17 10.57
N THR A 118 -8.45 9.51 11.71
CA THR A 118 -8.09 10.18 12.96
C THR A 118 -6.61 10.61 12.93
N ASN A 119 -6.26 11.63 13.70
CA ASN A 119 -4.86 12.04 13.85
C ASN A 119 -3.98 10.90 14.39
N GLU A 120 -4.53 10.09 15.29
CA GLU A 120 -3.84 8.96 15.88
C GLU A 120 -3.53 7.87 14.84
N ASN A 121 -4.54 7.41 14.10
CA ASN A 121 -4.37 6.37 13.08
C ASN A 121 -3.38 6.79 11.98
N ARG A 122 -3.50 8.03 11.48
CA ARG A 122 -2.61 8.55 10.43
C ARG A 122 -1.17 8.70 10.91
N ARG A 123 -0.97 9.13 12.16
CA ARG A 123 0.37 9.19 12.76
C ARG A 123 0.93 7.79 13.00
N HIS A 124 0.13 6.87 13.54
CA HIS A 124 0.53 5.48 13.77
C HIS A 124 0.93 4.80 12.47
N TYR A 125 0.14 4.94 11.41
CA TYR A 125 0.51 4.47 10.07
C TYR A 125 1.88 4.99 9.62
N ALA A 126 2.10 6.31 9.68
CA ALA A 126 3.35 6.91 9.21
C ALA A 126 4.56 6.41 10.03
N GLN A 127 4.40 6.30 11.35
CA GLN A 127 5.42 5.77 12.25
C GLN A 127 5.73 4.30 11.94
N HIS A 128 4.70 3.47 11.77
CA HIS A 128 4.87 2.03 11.51
C HIS A 128 5.52 1.78 10.14
N MET A 129 5.11 2.52 9.09
CA MET A 129 5.79 2.48 7.79
C MET A 129 7.30 2.79 7.91
N ALA A 130 7.66 3.77 8.74
CA ALA A 130 9.05 4.09 8.99
C ALA A 130 9.78 2.98 9.79
N GLN A 131 9.11 2.34 10.75
CA GLN A 131 9.69 1.23 11.51
C GLN A 131 10.02 0.03 10.61
N LEU A 132 9.15 -0.27 9.65
CA LEU A 132 9.32 -1.37 8.70
C LEU A 132 10.41 -1.11 7.64
N LEU A 133 10.86 0.13 7.47
CA LEU A 133 11.90 0.44 6.51
C LEU A 133 13.30 0.41 7.16
N LYS A 134 14.27 -0.07 6.41
CA LYS A 134 15.70 0.12 6.71
C LYS A 134 16.06 1.61 6.64
N LYS A 135 17.18 2.00 7.26
CA LYS A 135 17.72 3.35 7.08
C LYS A 135 17.90 3.66 5.58
N ASN A 136 17.45 4.82 5.15
CA ASN A 136 17.39 5.24 3.74
C ASN A 136 16.47 4.38 2.84
N GLY A 137 15.70 3.47 3.41
CA GLY A 137 14.63 2.76 2.70
C GLY A 137 13.55 3.72 2.23
N LYS A 138 12.77 3.32 1.24
CA LYS A 138 11.80 4.20 0.59
C LYS A 138 10.38 3.72 0.80
N LEU A 139 9.49 4.64 1.13
CA LEU A 139 8.05 4.49 0.98
C LEU A 139 7.66 5.16 -0.34
N VAL A 140 7.08 4.41 -1.25
CA VAL A 140 6.64 4.90 -2.57
C VAL A 140 5.21 4.49 -2.80
N GLY A 141 4.37 5.41 -3.26
CA GLY A 141 2.96 5.05 -3.43
C GLY A 141 2.08 6.13 -3.99
N LEU A 142 0.78 5.86 -3.88
CA LEU A 142 -0.30 6.72 -4.34
C LEU A 142 -1.27 7.00 -3.19
N TRP A 143 -1.53 8.29 -2.97
CA TRP A 143 -2.48 8.79 -1.97
C TRP A 143 -3.60 9.56 -2.66
N PHE A 144 -4.85 9.29 -2.29
CA PHE A 144 -5.98 10.06 -2.81
C PHE A 144 -5.95 11.51 -2.34
N SER A 145 -6.19 12.44 -3.27
CA SER A 145 -6.20 13.89 -3.03
C SER A 145 -7.60 14.52 -3.09
N PHE A 146 -8.66 13.72 -3.00
CA PHE A 146 -10.00 14.26 -2.85
C PHE A 146 -10.30 14.62 -1.38
N PRO A 147 -11.19 15.60 -1.12
CA PRO A 147 -11.47 16.07 0.24
C PRO A 147 -12.02 14.98 1.15
N LEU A 148 -11.68 15.05 2.44
CA LEU A 148 -12.37 14.29 3.48
C LEU A 148 -13.81 14.77 3.59
N THR A 149 -14.77 13.85 3.55
CA THR A 149 -16.20 14.16 3.62
C THR A 149 -16.73 14.35 5.04
N GLY A 150 -15.93 13.98 6.05
CA GLY A 150 -16.37 13.91 7.46
C GLY A 150 -17.15 12.64 7.81
N ASP A 151 -17.53 11.83 6.83
CA ASP A 151 -18.14 10.53 7.05
C ASP A 151 -17.03 9.51 7.39
N MET A 152 -17.01 9.07 8.65
CA MET A 152 -15.99 8.16 9.18
C MET A 152 -16.24 6.67 8.84
N GLU A 153 -17.34 6.37 8.15
CA GLU A 153 -17.69 5.00 7.74
C GLU A 153 -17.48 4.77 6.24
N LYS A 154 -17.39 5.85 5.47
CA LYS A 154 -17.32 5.78 4.01
C LYS A 154 -15.88 5.74 3.50
N ARG A 155 -15.35 4.55 3.32
CA ARG A 155 -14.09 4.31 2.60
C ARG A 155 -14.27 4.42 1.08
N PRO A 156 -13.24 4.85 0.32
CA PRO A 156 -11.91 5.27 0.74
C PRO A 156 -11.90 6.69 1.33
N PHE A 157 -11.03 6.91 2.34
CA PHE A 157 -10.85 8.23 2.94
C PHE A 157 -9.84 9.06 2.14
N GLY A 158 -10.25 10.26 1.76
CA GLY A 158 -9.37 11.21 1.08
C GLY A 158 -8.41 11.94 2.01
N GLY A 159 -7.89 13.04 1.49
CA GLY A 159 -7.01 13.96 2.18
C GLY A 159 -6.41 14.96 1.20
N ASP A 160 -5.45 15.73 1.68
CA ASP A 160 -4.72 16.70 0.88
C ASP A 160 -3.21 16.57 1.10
N LYS A 161 -2.42 17.09 0.16
CA LYS A 161 -0.96 17.04 0.17
C LYS A 161 -0.38 17.53 1.49
N LYS A 162 -0.84 18.69 1.99
CA LYS A 162 -0.33 19.31 3.21
C LYS A 162 -0.57 18.44 4.45
N SER A 163 -1.76 17.86 4.55
CA SER A 163 -2.10 16.95 5.64
C SER A 163 -1.20 15.72 5.64
N TYR A 164 -0.97 15.10 4.48
CA TYR A 164 -0.08 13.95 4.35
C TYR A 164 1.37 14.30 4.69
N GLU A 165 1.88 15.45 4.21
CA GLU A 165 3.21 15.95 4.54
C GLU A 165 3.38 16.12 6.05
N ASN A 166 2.37 16.62 6.77
CA ASN A 166 2.40 16.77 8.22
C ASN A 166 2.55 15.44 8.97
N TYR A 167 1.95 14.35 8.47
CA TYR A 167 2.08 13.02 9.10
C TYR A 167 3.38 12.32 8.72
N LEU A 168 3.85 12.48 7.50
CA LEU A 168 5.00 11.75 6.96
C LEU A 168 6.33 12.44 7.26
N SER A 169 6.38 13.77 7.20
CA SER A 169 7.64 14.53 7.37
C SER A 169 8.37 14.34 8.71
N PRO A 170 7.73 13.98 9.85
CA PRO A 170 8.47 13.64 11.05
C PRO A 170 9.41 12.43 10.90
N PHE A 171 9.06 11.49 10.04
CA PHE A 171 9.76 10.21 9.86
C PHE A 171 10.53 10.12 8.54
N PHE A 172 10.14 10.93 7.56
CA PHE A 172 10.65 10.83 6.19
C PHE A 172 11.17 12.16 5.67
N GLU A 173 12.18 12.08 4.81
CA GLU A 173 12.51 13.13 3.87
C GLU A 173 11.64 12.96 2.63
N ILE A 174 10.97 14.05 2.19
CA ILE A 174 10.09 14.04 1.02
C ILE A 174 10.95 14.30 -0.22
N GLN A 175 11.17 13.29 -1.05
CA GLN A 175 11.88 13.43 -2.30
C GLN A 175 10.96 13.92 -3.42
N THR A 176 9.74 13.37 -3.47
CA THR A 176 8.70 13.73 -4.45
C THR A 176 7.35 13.57 -3.79
N PHE A 177 6.44 14.49 -4.00
CA PHE A 177 5.03 14.32 -3.61
C PHE A 177 4.16 15.24 -4.48
N GLU A 178 3.73 14.76 -5.63
CA GLU A 178 3.05 15.56 -6.67
C GLU A 178 1.86 14.80 -7.24
N THR A 179 0.94 15.51 -7.90
CA THR A 179 -0.16 14.88 -8.64
C THR A 179 0.42 13.89 -9.64
N ALA A 180 -0.06 12.64 -9.58
CA ALA A 180 0.37 11.60 -10.49
C ALA A 180 -0.05 11.94 -11.93
N TYR A 181 0.92 12.08 -12.82
CA TYR A 181 0.67 12.49 -14.21
C TYR A 181 0.14 11.34 -15.10
N ASN A 182 0.30 10.12 -14.64
CA ASN A 182 -0.02 8.89 -15.38
C ASN A 182 -0.98 7.96 -14.61
N SER A 183 -1.82 8.51 -13.75
CA SER A 183 -2.94 7.77 -13.16
C SER A 183 -3.89 7.25 -14.22
N ILE A 184 -4.61 6.19 -13.89
CA ILE A 184 -5.70 5.71 -14.74
C ILE A 184 -6.78 6.81 -14.90
N PRO A 185 -7.56 6.83 -15.99
CA PRO A 185 -8.53 7.89 -16.26
C PRO A 185 -9.50 8.15 -15.11
N GLU A 186 -9.96 7.10 -14.43
CA GLU A 186 -10.92 7.17 -13.31
C GLU A 186 -10.34 7.83 -12.06
N ARG A 187 -9.00 7.90 -11.95
CA ARG A 187 -8.28 8.47 -10.80
C ARG A 187 -7.46 9.70 -11.16
N ALA A 188 -7.41 10.06 -12.43
CA ALA A 188 -6.62 11.19 -12.92
C ALA A 188 -6.99 12.49 -12.19
N GLY A 189 -5.97 13.20 -11.69
CA GLY A 189 -6.13 14.42 -10.90
C GLY A 189 -6.48 14.21 -9.42
N ASN A 190 -6.81 12.97 -9.00
CA ASN A 190 -7.19 12.63 -7.63
C ASN A 190 -6.16 11.76 -6.90
N GLU A 191 -4.99 11.56 -7.48
CA GLU A 191 -3.90 10.80 -6.85
C GLU A 191 -2.61 11.65 -6.78
N LEU A 192 -1.95 11.58 -5.63
CA LEU A 192 -0.61 12.09 -5.41
C LEU A 192 0.37 10.93 -5.46
N PHE A 193 1.38 11.02 -6.30
CA PHE A 193 2.51 10.09 -6.30
C PHE A 193 3.59 10.60 -5.35
N GLY A 194 4.05 9.74 -4.44
CA GLY A 194 5.04 10.08 -3.43
C GLY A 194 6.25 9.17 -3.41
N ILE A 195 7.42 9.76 -3.16
CA ILE A 195 8.68 9.07 -2.83
C ILE A 195 9.20 9.70 -1.54
N PHE A 196 9.24 8.91 -0.49
CA PHE A 196 9.64 9.31 0.84
C PHE A 196 10.82 8.45 1.30
N ILE A 197 11.89 9.07 1.80
CA ILE A 197 13.11 8.38 2.27
C ILE A 197 13.09 8.37 3.78
N LYS A 198 13.22 7.18 4.41
CA LYS A 198 13.34 7.08 5.86
C LYS A 198 14.57 7.80 6.38
N LYS A 199 14.37 8.66 7.39
CA LYS A 199 15.42 9.39 8.10
C LYS A 199 16.31 8.51 8.94
#